data_9ed0850d83f0bb88365ba235f94700cb
#
_entry.id   9ed0850d83f0bb88365ba235f94700cb
#
_cell.length_a   1.000
_cell.length_b   1.000
_cell.length_c   1.000
_cell.angle_alpha   90.00
_cell.angle_beta   90.00
_cell.angle_gamma   90.00
#
_symmetry.space_group_name_H-M   'P 1'
#
loop_
_entity.id
_entity.type
_entity.pdbx_description
1 polymer ?
#
loop_
_entity_poly.entity_id
_entity_poly.type
_entity_poly.pdbx_seq_one_letter_code
_entity_poly.pdbx_strand_id
1 'polypeptide(L)'
;MTSRLFFPYFRINRNRLFKNGRLNLKLLPIGVLGIAICLALYLISWKTLGYFHAQSELGIILSMKIFQMVWITIFAMLVFSSMITGVSTLYLSRDNDLIVASPVNMSELYGMRLVTTFLNTSWMVIIFSVPVFAAFGVVFESGPWYWLLLIISVPATAATATSAALLFIIVLVYLFPARRTRDIIFYLTLCFGIFLYLIFRLLRPEDLVNPEKYGQFIEYLSAVSNPAGPWLPAGWTANLLTTYLLDQQVDWLLLSLIILTPIVLYTIGEIVMVKLFIPGFSKSQESFGGYRHFTSLGRSKRAWVWIFRKELISFLRDSKEWSQFFMIGALVVVYLYNFKVLPLERTFGTVYVANLIAFGNIGLTGFLSASLAARFVYPAVGAEGGSFYLIRSSPLTLSRYLCYKYLFYVIPFTALTLILIGLSNHFLQISGPMWWISLFSAALLCWTVVAMALGFGSIFADYNAENRAASMGPGAVFYLFCSITYVLAVLFAGFTPTYRLMRSWIGHNTIPLMDAGLITVWGIGVALLSLVISLLICRKGVSALEPQ
;
A
#
# COMPACT_ATOMS: atom_id res chain seq x y z
N MET A 1 -2.52 19.05 32.71
CA MET A 1 -2.50 19.98 31.55
C MET A 1 -2.48 19.28 30.22
N THR A 2 -1.90 18.09 30.09
CA THR A 2 -1.90 17.23 28.88
C THR A 2 -3.29 17.01 28.26
N SER A 3 -4.36 16.94 29.10
CA SER A 3 -5.74 16.74 28.60
C SER A 3 -6.24 17.84 27.65
N ARG A 4 -5.75 19.08 27.76
CA ARG A 4 -6.22 20.22 26.95
C ARG A 4 -5.72 20.13 25.51
N LEU A 5 -4.50 19.60 25.27
CA LEU A 5 -3.94 19.41 23.94
C LEU A 5 -4.56 18.22 23.19
N PHE A 6 -4.99 17.18 23.93
CA PHE A 6 -5.65 16.01 23.33
C PHE A 6 -7.12 16.26 22.99
N PHE A 7 -7.78 17.18 23.69
CA PHE A 7 -9.21 17.42 23.51
C PHE A 7 -9.63 17.75 22.07
N PRO A 8 -8.96 18.67 21.35
CA PRO A 8 -9.29 18.95 19.96
C PRO A 8 -9.16 17.72 19.06
N TYR A 9 -8.10 16.92 19.23
CA TYR A 9 -7.86 15.72 18.45
C TYR A 9 -8.97 14.67 18.64
N PHE A 10 -9.33 14.38 19.89
CA PHE A 10 -10.44 13.47 20.17
C PHE A 10 -11.78 13.99 19.65
N ARG A 11 -12.03 15.28 19.75
CA ARG A 11 -13.25 15.90 19.25
C ARG A 11 -13.36 15.83 17.72
N ILE A 12 -12.27 16.06 17.01
CA ILE A 12 -12.19 15.91 15.55
C ILE A 12 -12.48 14.46 15.13
N ASN A 13 -11.83 13.49 15.76
CA ASN A 13 -12.05 12.07 15.46
C ASN A 13 -13.47 11.62 15.80
N ARG A 14 -14.02 12.04 16.94
CA ARG A 14 -15.41 11.79 17.30
C ARG A 14 -16.39 12.36 16.28
N ASN A 15 -16.17 13.60 15.83
CA ASN A 15 -17.05 14.25 14.87
C ASN A 15 -16.94 13.62 13.45
N ARG A 16 -15.81 13.00 13.12
CA ARG A 16 -15.66 12.19 11.88
C ARG A 16 -16.48 10.90 11.95
N LEU A 17 -16.47 10.23 13.11
CA LEU A 17 -17.19 8.98 13.34
C LEU A 17 -18.70 9.20 13.52
N PHE A 18 -19.07 10.26 14.27
CA PHE A 18 -20.45 10.59 14.62
C PHE A 18 -20.85 11.92 13.99
N LYS A 19 -21.74 11.88 13.03
CA LYS A 19 -22.38 13.08 12.47
C LYS A 19 -23.74 13.27 13.15
N ASN A 20 -23.92 14.39 13.86
CA ASN A 20 -25.17 14.69 14.62
C ASN A 20 -25.56 13.57 15.62
N GLY A 21 -24.58 12.99 16.33
CA GLY A 21 -24.84 11.94 17.33
C GLY A 21 -25.18 10.55 16.75
N ARG A 22 -25.22 10.40 15.43
CA ARG A 22 -25.44 9.11 14.73
C ARG A 22 -24.16 8.67 14.02
N LEU A 23 -23.90 7.36 14.02
CA LEU A 23 -22.80 6.78 13.25
C LEU A 23 -22.86 7.20 11.79
N ASN A 24 -21.76 7.62 11.25
CA ASN A 24 -21.69 8.04 9.85
C ASN A 24 -21.79 6.79 8.95
N LEU A 25 -22.99 6.52 8.45
CA LEU A 25 -23.31 5.38 7.57
C LEU A 25 -22.38 5.26 6.35
N LYS A 26 -21.72 6.35 5.93
CA LYS A 26 -20.73 6.32 4.85
C LYS A 26 -19.46 5.55 5.20
N LEU A 27 -19.19 5.31 6.48
CA LEU A 27 -18.05 4.51 6.95
C LEU A 27 -18.37 3.01 7.07
N LEU A 28 -19.64 2.64 7.02
CA LEU A 28 -20.08 1.26 7.18
C LEU A 28 -19.51 0.31 6.11
N PRO A 29 -19.48 0.65 4.80
CA PRO A 29 -18.87 -0.21 3.78
C PRO A 29 -17.37 -0.43 4.01
N ILE A 30 -16.66 0.60 4.51
CA ILE A 30 -15.23 0.51 4.82
C ILE A 30 -15.01 -0.44 6.00
N GLY A 31 -15.87 -0.36 7.02
CA GLY A 31 -15.80 -1.26 8.17
C GLY A 31 -16.06 -2.72 7.77
N VAL A 32 -17.10 -2.97 6.96
CA VAL A 32 -17.42 -4.31 6.46
C VAL A 32 -16.27 -4.88 5.61
N LEU A 33 -15.69 -4.06 4.73
CA LEU A 33 -14.54 -4.47 3.93
C LEU A 33 -13.33 -4.81 4.81
N GLY A 34 -13.05 -3.98 5.84
CA GLY A 34 -11.99 -4.24 6.81
C GLY A 34 -12.17 -5.57 7.53
N ILE A 35 -13.38 -5.86 8.02
CA ILE A 35 -13.71 -7.13 8.66
C ILE A 35 -13.55 -8.30 7.68
N ALA A 36 -14.01 -8.16 6.45
CA ALA A 36 -13.89 -9.22 5.43
C ALA A 36 -12.41 -9.54 5.12
N ILE A 37 -11.55 -8.52 5.02
CA ILE A 37 -10.10 -8.69 4.82
C ILE A 37 -9.46 -9.38 6.03
N CYS A 38 -9.79 -8.95 7.26
CA CYS A 38 -9.30 -9.59 8.48
C CYS A 38 -9.68 -11.07 8.55
N LEU A 39 -10.93 -11.38 8.21
CA LEU A 39 -11.42 -12.75 8.18
C LEU A 39 -10.73 -13.59 7.10
N ALA A 40 -10.50 -13.03 5.92
CA ALA A 40 -9.76 -13.67 4.85
C ALA A 40 -8.31 -13.97 5.26
N LEU A 41 -7.61 -12.99 5.87
CA LEU A 41 -6.26 -13.17 6.38
C LEU A 41 -6.20 -14.25 7.46
N TYR A 42 -7.16 -14.26 8.39
CA TYR A 42 -7.25 -15.29 9.42
C TYR A 42 -7.43 -16.67 8.79
N LEU A 43 -8.37 -16.85 7.86
CA LEU A 43 -8.65 -18.14 7.22
C LEU A 43 -7.46 -18.65 6.39
N ILE A 44 -6.79 -17.76 5.65
CA ILE A 44 -5.60 -18.13 4.88
C ILE A 44 -4.49 -18.58 5.83
N SER A 45 -4.21 -17.78 6.88
CA SER A 45 -3.19 -18.12 7.87
C SER A 45 -3.51 -19.42 8.60
N TRP A 46 -4.75 -19.60 9.03
CA TRP A 46 -5.20 -20.82 9.70
C TRP A 46 -5.01 -22.08 8.85
N LYS A 47 -5.41 -22.03 7.56
CA LYS A 47 -5.22 -23.16 6.64
C LYS A 47 -3.75 -23.46 6.39
N THR A 48 -2.95 -22.42 6.16
CA THR A 48 -1.52 -22.57 5.88
C THR A 48 -0.77 -23.14 7.08
N LEU A 49 -1.05 -22.62 8.28
CA LEU A 49 -0.43 -23.10 9.51
C LEU A 49 -0.91 -24.50 9.89
N GLY A 50 -2.19 -24.81 9.70
CA GLY A 50 -2.73 -26.15 9.91
C GLY A 50 -2.07 -27.19 9.02
N TYR A 51 -1.78 -26.82 7.76
CA TYR A 51 -1.01 -27.69 6.86
C TYR A 51 0.42 -27.92 7.35
N PHE A 52 1.12 -26.88 7.82
CA PHE A 52 2.45 -27.04 8.38
C PHE A 52 2.45 -27.82 9.70
N HIS A 53 1.51 -27.55 10.57
CA HIS A 53 1.39 -28.26 11.85
C HIS A 53 1.15 -29.78 11.68
N ALA A 54 0.47 -30.17 10.62
CA ALA A 54 0.24 -31.58 10.29
C ALA A 54 1.49 -32.31 9.75
N GLN A 55 2.57 -31.58 9.41
CA GLN A 55 3.79 -32.15 8.80
C GLN A 55 4.92 -32.47 9.82
N SER A 56 4.59 -32.88 11.04
CA SER A 56 5.57 -33.26 12.08
C SER A 56 6.47 -32.11 12.61
N GLU A 57 7.54 -32.43 13.27
CA GLU A 57 8.47 -31.48 13.94
C GLU A 57 9.01 -30.38 13.02
N LEU A 58 9.22 -30.69 11.74
CA LEU A 58 9.73 -29.74 10.75
C LEU A 58 8.74 -28.60 10.45
N GLY A 59 7.46 -28.91 10.39
CA GLY A 59 6.42 -27.92 10.17
C GLY A 59 6.29 -26.96 11.35
N ILE A 60 6.50 -27.43 12.57
CA ILE A 60 6.50 -26.62 13.79
C ILE A 60 7.66 -25.61 13.76
N ILE A 61 8.89 -26.08 13.50
CA ILE A 61 10.09 -25.21 13.43
C ILE A 61 9.90 -24.14 12.35
N LEU A 62 9.38 -24.54 11.20
CA LEU A 62 9.11 -23.61 10.10
C LEU A 62 8.07 -22.56 10.48
N SER A 63 6.97 -22.96 11.10
CA SER A 63 5.93 -22.05 11.57
C SER A 63 6.48 -21.01 12.55
N MET A 64 7.36 -21.42 13.49
CA MET A 64 7.99 -20.50 14.44
C MET A 64 8.96 -19.53 13.76
N LYS A 65 9.71 -19.97 12.76
CA LYS A 65 10.57 -19.07 11.96
C LYS A 65 9.76 -18.07 11.17
N ILE A 66 8.66 -18.49 10.55
CA ILE A 66 7.73 -17.58 9.86
C ILE A 66 7.15 -16.56 10.85
N PHE A 67 6.77 -17.00 12.04
CA PHE A 67 6.26 -16.11 13.09
C PHE A 67 7.27 -15.01 13.44
N GLN A 68 8.54 -15.37 13.66
CA GLN A 68 9.62 -14.42 13.95
C GLN A 68 9.84 -13.44 12.79
N MET A 69 9.85 -13.92 11.54
CA MET A 69 10.01 -13.07 10.35
C MET A 69 8.85 -12.09 10.19
N VAL A 70 7.62 -12.51 10.43
CA VAL A 70 6.44 -11.64 10.40
C VAL A 70 6.58 -10.53 11.43
N TRP A 71 7.01 -10.84 12.67
CA TRP A 71 7.23 -9.83 13.72
C TRP A 71 8.29 -8.80 13.34
N ILE A 72 9.43 -9.23 12.81
CA ILE A 72 10.50 -8.32 12.35
C ILE A 72 9.98 -7.41 11.24
N THR A 73 9.25 -7.99 10.28
CA THR A 73 8.69 -7.23 9.15
C THR A 73 7.69 -6.18 9.63
N ILE A 74 6.78 -6.56 10.54
CA ILE A 74 5.79 -5.65 11.12
C ILE A 74 6.48 -4.52 11.89
N PHE A 75 7.46 -4.84 12.73
CA PHE A 75 8.23 -3.86 13.49
C PHE A 75 8.93 -2.86 12.58
N ALA A 76 9.60 -3.34 11.54
CA ALA A 76 10.26 -2.48 10.58
C ALA A 76 9.27 -1.57 9.82
N MET A 77 8.14 -2.12 9.37
CA MET A 77 7.08 -1.32 8.75
C MET A 77 6.54 -0.24 9.69
N LEU A 78 6.37 -0.56 10.98
CA LEU A 78 5.94 0.41 12.00
C LEU A 78 6.98 1.51 12.21
N VAL A 79 8.26 1.17 12.30
CA VAL A 79 9.34 2.16 12.47
C VAL A 79 9.34 3.13 11.28
N PHE A 80 9.37 2.63 10.04
CA PHE A 80 9.40 3.49 8.85
C PHE A 80 8.12 4.31 8.68
N SER A 81 6.95 3.71 8.90
CA SER A 81 5.67 4.43 8.87
C SER A 81 5.64 5.54 9.92
N SER A 82 6.13 5.25 11.13
CA SER A 82 6.21 6.24 12.21
C SER A 82 7.24 7.33 11.92
N MET A 83 8.34 7.03 11.24
CA MET A 83 9.29 8.05 10.78
C MET A 83 8.65 9.02 9.79
N ILE A 84 7.98 8.51 8.76
CA ILE A 84 7.35 9.36 7.73
C ILE A 84 6.24 10.23 8.34
N THR A 85 5.40 9.63 9.17
CA THR A 85 4.30 10.34 9.85
C THR A 85 4.84 11.33 10.88
N GLY A 86 5.87 10.93 11.62
CA GLY A 86 6.49 11.73 12.67
C GLY A 86 7.12 13.02 12.13
N VAL A 87 7.83 13.00 11.01
CA VAL A 87 8.32 14.24 10.37
C VAL A 87 7.18 15.18 10.03
N SER A 88 6.07 14.63 9.50
CA SER A 88 4.91 15.42 9.14
C SER A 88 4.21 16.01 10.36
N THR A 89 4.09 15.25 11.45
CA THR A 89 3.40 15.69 12.68
C THR A 89 4.25 16.60 13.55
N LEU A 90 5.56 16.33 13.68
CA LEU A 90 6.44 17.13 14.55
C LEU A 90 6.90 18.45 13.91
N TYR A 91 7.19 18.45 12.60
CA TYR A 91 7.87 19.60 11.99
C TYR A 91 7.10 20.26 10.85
N LEU A 92 6.26 19.51 10.10
CA LEU A 92 5.60 20.02 8.91
C LEU A 92 4.09 20.30 9.13
N SER A 93 3.57 20.12 10.34
CA SER A 93 2.18 20.43 10.68
C SER A 93 1.98 21.95 10.76
N ARG A 94 0.90 22.46 10.16
CA ARG A 94 0.52 23.90 10.22
C ARG A 94 0.21 24.37 11.63
N ASP A 95 -0.20 23.46 12.52
CA ASP A 95 -0.54 23.78 13.91
C ASP A 95 0.69 24.12 14.75
N ASN A 96 1.91 23.76 14.29
CA ASN A 96 3.13 23.94 15.06
C ASN A 96 3.42 25.41 15.36
N ASP A 97 3.17 26.31 14.40
CA ASP A 97 3.42 27.74 14.58
C ASP A 97 2.55 28.31 15.72
N LEU A 98 1.29 27.86 15.81
CA LEU A 98 0.38 28.25 16.89
C LEU A 98 0.77 27.63 18.24
N ILE A 99 1.17 26.35 18.23
CA ILE A 99 1.53 25.62 19.44
C ILE A 99 2.84 26.16 20.04
N VAL A 100 3.85 26.42 19.19
CA VAL A 100 5.14 26.97 19.63
C VAL A 100 4.99 28.41 20.15
N ALA A 101 4.06 29.20 19.60
CA ALA A 101 3.72 30.54 20.10
C ALA A 101 2.89 30.52 21.39
N SER A 102 2.34 29.38 21.78
CA SER A 102 1.54 29.24 23.00
C SER A 102 2.39 28.80 24.21
N PRO A 103 1.99 29.06 25.45
CA PRO A 103 2.73 28.66 26.66
C PRO A 103 2.59 27.16 26.94
N VAL A 104 3.02 26.32 26.01
CA VAL A 104 2.98 24.84 26.11
C VAL A 104 4.37 24.32 26.38
N ASN A 105 4.50 23.41 27.35
CA ASN A 105 5.76 22.72 27.62
C ASN A 105 6.13 21.77 26.46
N MET A 106 7.38 21.73 26.07
CA MET A 106 7.86 20.85 24.99
C MET A 106 7.68 19.38 25.31
N SER A 107 7.70 18.99 26.58
CA SER A 107 7.39 17.62 27.02
C SER A 107 5.93 17.24 26.80
N GLU A 108 4.98 18.15 27.05
CA GLU A 108 3.56 17.92 26.77
C GLU A 108 3.31 17.81 25.26
N LEU A 109 3.98 18.66 24.47
CA LEU A 109 3.94 18.57 23.01
C LEU A 109 4.48 17.22 22.52
N TYR A 110 5.61 16.75 23.07
CA TYR A 110 6.17 15.44 22.70
C TYR A 110 5.18 14.30 22.98
N GLY A 111 4.60 14.25 24.18
CA GLY A 111 3.61 13.24 24.55
C GLY A 111 2.39 13.25 23.62
N MET A 112 1.87 14.44 23.30
CA MET A 112 0.75 14.57 22.36
C MET A 112 1.14 14.05 20.95
N ARG A 113 2.30 14.46 20.44
CA ARG A 113 2.76 14.05 19.10
C ARG A 113 3.07 12.55 19.04
N LEU A 114 3.60 11.97 20.11
CA LEU A 114 3.83 10.53 20.18
C LEU A 114 2.51 9.76 20.11
N VAL A 115 1.52 10.09 20.94
CA VAL A 115 0.22 9.41 20.92
C VAL A 115 -0.50 9.59 19.58
N THR A 116 -0.49 10.80 19.01
CA THR A 116 -1.12 11.03 17.69
C THR A 116 -0.41 10.28 16.57
N THR A 117 0.91 10.22 16.59
CA THR A 117 1.69 9.44 15.60
C THR A 117 1.43 7.95 15.79
N PHE A 118 1.46 7.44 17.01
CA PHE A 118 1.14 6.05 17.34
C PHE A 118 -0.24 5.65 16.80
N LEU A 119 -1.29 6.43 17.12
CA LEU A 119 -2.65 6.13 16.66
C LEU A 119 -2.77 6.17 15.14
N ASN A 120 -2.07 7.10 14.46
CA ASN A 120 -2.15 7.25 13.02
C ASN A 120 -1.37 6.19 12.25
N THR A 121 -0.31 5.59 12.83
CA THR A 121 0.55 4.62 12.15
C THR A 121 0.23 3.18 12.54
N SER A 122 -0.11 2.94 13.80
CA SER A 122 -0.21 1.58 14.34
C SER A 122 -1.56 0.92 14.08
N TRP A 123 -2.65 1.68 13.95
CA TRP A 123 -4.00 1.12 13.85
C TRP A 123 -4.16 0.11 12.70
N MET A 124 -3.61 0.45 11.53
CA MET A 124 -3.71 -0.42 10.35
C MET A 124 -2.88 -1.69 10.55
N VAL A 125 -1.65 -1.55 11.04
CA VAL A 125 -0.76 -2.70 11.28
C VAL A 125 -1.34 -3.60 12.35
N ILE A 126 -1.88 -3.05 13.44
CA ILE A 126 -2.53 -3.83 14.50
C ILE A 126 -3.71 -4.62 13.95
N ILE A 127 -4.60 -3.99 13.19
CA ILE A 127 -5.79 -4.65 12.61
C ILE A 127 -5.39 -5.81 11.69
N PHE A 128 -4.36 -5.66 10.85
CA PHE A 128 -3.95 -6.72 9.92
C PHE A 128 -3.06 -7.79 10.55
N SER A 129 -2.29 -7.48 11.59
CA SER A 129 -1.41 -8.45 12.25
C SER A 129 -2.15 -9.35 13.23
N VAL A 130 -3.14 -8.82 13.96
CA VAL A 130 -3.89 -9.58 14.97
C VAL A 130 -4.56 -10.85 14.41
N PRO A 131 -5.23 -10.85 13.24
CA PRO A 131 -5.80 -12.08 12.67
C PRO A 131 -4.76 -13.16 12.36
N VAL A 132 -3.59 -12.75 11.88
CA VAL A 132 -2.48 -13.67 11.59
C VAL A 132 -1.97 -14.32 12.87
N PHE A 133 -1.70 -13.53 13.90
CA PHE A 133 -1.22 -14.06 15.20
C PHE A 133 -2.31 -14.84 15.94
N ALA A 134 -3.57 -14.48 15.78
CA ALA A 134 -4.69 -15.27 16.31
C ALA A 134 -4.75 -16.66 15.68
N ALA A 135 -4.43 -16.79 14.39
CA ALA A 135 -4.38 -18.10 13.73
C ALA A 135 -3.29 -19.00 14.34
N PHE A 136 -2.13 -18.44 14.72
CA PHE A 136 -1.11 -19.20 15.46
C PHE A 136 -1.63 -19.70 16.81
N GLY A 137 -2.28 -18.83 17.58
CA GLY A 137 -2.86 -19.20 18.87
C GLY A 137 -3.87 -20.34 18.78
N VAL A 138 -4.68 -20.35 17.73
CA VAL A 138 -5.69 -21.40 17.53
C VAL A 138 -5.06 -22.70 17.03
N VAL A 139 -4.14 -22.66 16.08
CA VAL A 139 -3.50 -23.85 15.50
C VAL A 139 -2.62 -24.57 16.51
N PHE A 140 -1.94 -23.83 17.38
CA PHE A 140 -1.07 -24.40 18.44
C PHE A 140 -1.80 -24.63 19.77
N GLU A 141 -3.14 -24.59 19.77
CA GLU A 141 -4.00 -24.83 20.95
C GLU A 141 -3.52 -24.09 22.20
N SER A 142 -3.12 -22.82 22.02
CA SER A 142 -2.50 -22.04 23.08
C SER A 142 -3.47 -21.70 24.21
N GLY A 143 -2.94 -21.71 25.45
CA GLY A 143 -3.71 -21.34 26.64
C GLY A 143 -4.16 -19.86 26.68
N PRO A 144 -5.00 -19.48 27.64
CA PRO A 144 -5.54 -18.11 27.75
C PRO A 144 -4.48 -17.03 27.93
N TRP A 145 -3.33 -17.36 28.50
CA TRP A 145 -2.21 -16.43 28.67
C TRP A 145 -1.63 -15.95 27.32
N TYR A 146 -1.67 -16.74 26.27
CA TYR A 146 -1.24 -16.31 24.93
C TYR A 146 -1.98 -15.06 24.46
N TRP A 147 -3.31 -15.07 24.64
CA TRP A 147 -4.15 -13.96 24.20
C TRP A 147 -3.85 -12.68 25.00
N LEU A 148 -3.59 -12.82 26.30
CA LEU A 148 -3.21 -11.70 27.14
C LEU A 148 -1.84 -11.15 26.74
N LEU A 149 -0.85 -12.04 26.53
CA LEU A 149 0.47 -11.68 26.05
C LEU A 149 0.39 -10.99 24.68
N LEU A 150 -0.45 -11.46 23.77
CA LEU A 150 -0.64 -10.86 22.45
C LEU A 150 -1.22 -9.44 22.57
N ILE A 151 -2.25 -9.25 23.40
CA ILE A 151 -2.88 -7.93 23.63
C ILE A 151 -1.89 -6.92 24.21
N ILE A 152 -0.95 -7.36 25.05
CA ILE A 152 0.09 -6.49 25.62
C ILE A 152 1.22 -6.26 24.63
N SER A 153 1.71 -7.32 23.96
CA SER A 153 2.90 -7.28 23.12
C SER A 153 2.70 -6.46 21.86
N VAL A 154 1.53 -6.56 21.18
CA VAL A 154 1.28 -5.82 19.93
C VAL A 154 1.33 -4.30 20.14
N PRO A 155 0.58 -3.70 21.08
CA PRO A 155 0.68 -2.26 21.34
C PRO A 155 2.04 -1.82 21.89
N ALA A 156 2.67 -2.64 22.75
CA ALA A 156 3.97 -2.31 23.31
C ALA A 156 5.06 -2.26 22.22
N THR A 157 5.07 -3.22 21.30
CA THR A 157 5.99 -3.22 20.14
C THR A 157 5.73 -2.02 19.23
N ALA A 158 4.48 -1.67 18.99
CA ALA A 158 4.12 -0.51 18.20
C ALA A 158 4.53 0.81 18.90
N ALA A 159 4.39 0.90 20.21
CA ALA A 159 4.83 2.05 21.01
C ALA A 159 6.37 2.18 20.99
N THR A 160 7.09 1.06 21.09
CA THR A 160 8.55 1.02 20.97
C THR A 160 9.01 1.52 19.59
N ALA A 161 8.38 1.02 18.52
CA ALA A 161 8.69 1.44 17.14
C ALA A 161 8.44 2.94 16.94
N THR A 162 7.32 3.46 17.46
CA THR A 162 6.95 4.88 17.33
C THR A 162 7.88 5.77 18.15
N SER A 163 8.21 5.39 19.38
CA SER A 163 9.11 6.17 20.24
C SER A 163 10.53 6.22 19.67
N ALA A 164 11.04 5.10 19.20
CA ALA A 164 12.34 5.01 18.53
C ALA A 164 12.38 5.87 17.24
N ALA A 165 11.31 5.81 16.44
CA ALA A 165 11.19 6.59 15.22
C ALA A 165 11.18 8.09 15.49
N LEU A 166 10.39 8.56 16.47
CA LEU A 166 10.34 9.99 16.83
C LEU A 166 11.66 10.49 17.38
N LEU A 167 12.32 9.71 18.22
CA LEU A 167 13.65 10.05 18.74
C LEU A 167 14.65 10.21 17.59
N PHE A 168 14.67 9.26 16.66
CA PHE A 168 15.54 9.31 15.48
C PHE A 168 15.24 10.54 14.61
N ILE A 169 13.96 10.89 14.41
CA ILE A 169 13.56 12.06 13.64
C ILE A 169 14.07 13.36 14.28
N ILE A 170 13.92 13.52 15.60
CA ILE A 170 14.35 14.74 16.29
C ILE A 170 15.85 14.95 16.08
N VAL A 171 16.65 13.89 16.22
CA VAL A 171 18.09 13.93 15.97
C VAL A 171 18.38 14.22 14.50
N LEU A 172 17.68 13.57 13.58
CA LEU A 172 17.91 13.73 12.14
C LEU A 172 17.54 15.12 11.64
N VAL A 173 16.45 15.72 12.14
CA VAL A 173 16.05 17.10 11.78
C VAL A 173 16.97 18.14 12.39
N TYR A 174 17.57 17.87 13.55
CA TYR A 174 18.63 18.73 14.08
C TYR A 174 19.86 18.79 13.17
N LEU A 175 20.22 17.66 12.52
CA LEU A 175 21.32 17.57 11.56
C LEU A 175 20.94 18.13 10.18
N PHE A 176 19.74 17.83 9.69
CA PHE A 176 19.26 18.17 8.36
C PHE A 176 17.91 18.89 8.43
N PRO A 177 17.60 19.83 7.48
CA PRO A 177 16.26 20.43 7.42
C PRO A 177 15.16 19.38 7.25
N ALA A 178 14.00 19.57 7.86
CA ALA A 178 12.91 18.58 7.91
C ALA A 178 12.47 18.07 6.52
N ARG A 179 12.51 18.91 5.49
CA ARG A 179 12.19 18.50 4.11
C ARG A 179 13.18 17.47 3.57
N ARG A 180 14.50 17.68 3.76
CA ARG A 180 15.53 16.72 3.38
C ARG A 180 15.48 15.45 4.23
N THR A 181 15.23 15.60 5.52
CA THR A 181 15.03 14.46 6.44
C THR A 181 13.94 13.52 5.93
N ARG A 182 12.81 14.07 5.48
CA ARG A 182 11.73 13.27 4.90
C ARG A 182 12.18 12.49 3.66
N ASP A 183 12.92 13.13 2.78
CA ASP A 183 13.40 12.48 1.55
C ASP A 183 14.45 11.40 1.89
N ILE A 184 15.35 11.63 2.86
CA ILE A 184 16.31 10.64 3.37
C ILE A 184 15.59 9.43 3.96
N ILE A 185 14.61 9.63 4.85
CA ILE A 185 13.83 8.54 5.44
C ILE A 185 13.13 7.73 4.36
N PHE A 186 12.61 8.41 3.34
CA PHE A 186 11.96 7.74 2.23
C PHE A 186 12.93 6.82 1.46
N TYR A 187 14.11 7.32 1.06
CA TYR A 187 15.11 6.49 0.37
C TYR A 187 15.57 5.33 1.26
N LEU A 188 15.75 5.58 2.56
CA LEU A 188 16.12 4.53 3.52
C LEU A 188 15.04 3.46 3.62
N THR A 189 13.76 3.85 3.64
CA THR A 189 12.60 2.92 3.63
C THR A 189 12.57 2.09 2.35
N LEU A 190 12.85 2.72 1.20
CA LEU A 190 12.92 2.02 -0.08
C LEU A 190 14.06 1.00 -0.10
N CYS A 191 15.27 1.41 0.31
CA CYS A 191 16.42 0.50 0.41
C CYS A 191 16.13 -0.66 1.36
N PHE A 192 15.49 -0.40 2.50
CA PHE A 192 15.12 -1.44 3.44
C PHE A 192 14.05 -2.39 2.87
N GLY A 193 13.06 -1.88 2.15
CA GLY A 193 12.06 -2.70 1.44
C GLY A 193 12.71 -3.64 0.42
N ILE A 194 13.65 -3.11 -0.37
CA ILE A 194 14.43 -3.91 -1.32
C ILE A 194 15.28 -4.96 -0.58
N PHE A 195 15.91 -4.59 0.52
CA PHE A 195 16.72 -5.49 1.35
C PHE A 195 15.88 -6.62 1.95
N LEU A 196 14.71 -6.32 2.51
CA LEU A 196 13.76 -7.34 2.99
C LEU A 196 13.33 -8.28 1.87
N TYR A 197 13.03 -7.72 0.70
CA TYR A 197 12.69 -8.53 -0.45
C TYR A 197 13.83 -9.46 -0.87
N LEU A 198 15.07 -8.96 -0.90
CA LEU A 198 16.24 -9.79 -1.23
C LEU A 198 16.44 -10.89 -0.19
N ILE A 199 16.30 -10.61 1.12
CA ILE A 199 16.35 -11.63 2.17
C ILE A 199 15.27 -12.67 1.96
N PHE A 200 14.00 -12.25 1.80
CA PHE A 200 12.88 -13.15 1.56
C PHE A 200 13.11 -14.01 0.31
N ARG A 201 13.75 -13.44 -0.70
CA ARG A 201 14.08 -14.13 -1.95
C ARG A 201 15.25 -15.09 -1.82
N LEU A 202 16.25 -14.76 -1.02
CA LEU A 202 17.34 -15.68 -0.68
C LEU A 202 16.82 -16.90 0.07
N LEU A 203 15.78 -16.75 0.88
CA LEU A 203 15.14 -17.83 1.63
C LEU A 203 14.38 -18.82 0.74
N ARG A 204 14.16 -18.52 -0.55
CA ARG A 204 13.48 -19.39 -1.52
C ARG A 204 12.25 -20.13 -0.95
N PRO A 205 11.20 -19.43 -0.50
CA PRO A 205 10.05 -20.07 0.12
C PRO A 205 9.34 -21.09 -0.78
N GLU A 206 9.59 -21.05 -2.09
CA GLU A 206 9.11 -22.03 -3.06
C GLU A 206 9.74 -23.43 -2.89
N ASP A 207 10.95 -23.52 -2.35
CA ASP A 207 11.60 -24.82 -2.05
C ASP A 207 10.93 -25.52 -0.84
N LEU A 208 10.14 -24.78 -0.03
CA LEU A 208 9.33 -25.31 1.07
C LEU A 208 8.19 -26.22 0.61
N VAL A 209 7.73 -26.06 -0.61
CA VAL A 209 6.64 -26.88 -1.17
C VAL A 209 7.15 -28.24 -1.66
N ASN A 210 8.46 -28.44 -1.69
CA ASN A 210 9.10 -29.63 -2.24
C ASN A 210 9.66 -30.52 -1.13
N PRO A 211 8.99 -31.63 -0.75
CA PRO A 211 9.40 -32.49 0.37
C PRO A 211 10.83 -33.07 0.25
N GLU A 212 11.31 -33.28 -0.98
CA GLU A 212 12.63 -33.84 -1.25
C GLU A 212 13.79 -32.89 -0.89
N LYS A 213 13.50 -31.58 -0.74
CA LYS A 213 14.51 -30.56 -0.42
C LYS A 213 14.50 -30.12 1.05
N TYR A 214 13.63 -30.69 1.89
CA TYR A 214 13.52 -30.30 3.30
C TYR A 214 14.83 -30.43 4.08
N GLY A 215 15.64 -31.46 3.82
CA GLY A 215 16.93 -31.65 4.49
C GLY A 215 17.91 -30.49 4.25
N GLN A 216 18.07 -30.08 3.00
CA GLN A 216 18.95 -28.96 2.63
C GLN A 216 18.40 -27.62 3.14
N PHE A 217 17.09 -27.49 3.20
CA PHE A 217 16.43 -26.29 3.68
C PHE A 217 16.57 -26.14 5.21
N ILE A 218 16.54 -27.23 5.96
CA ILE A 218 16.77 -27.22 7.42
C ILE A 218 18.21 -26.83 7.74
N GLU A 219 19.18 -27.35 7.00
CA GLU A 219 20.59 -26.98 7.16
C GLU A 219 20.78 -25.48 6.87
N TYR A 220 20.12 -24.96 5.85
CA TYR A 220 20.09 -23.53 5.53
C TYR A 220 19.36 -22.70 6.60
N LEU A 221 18.20 -23.14 7.11
CA LEU A 221 17.48 -22.47 8.20
C LEU A 221 18.23 -22.51 9.52
N SER A 222 19.00 -23.57 9.79
CA SER A 222 19.86 -23.65 10.96
C SER A 222 21.08 -22.73 10.84
N ALA A 223 21.60 -22.55 9.61
CA ALA A 223 22.66 -21.60 9.29
C ALA A 223 22.19 -20.13 9.36
N VAL A 224 20.93 -19.84 9.03
CA VAL A 224 20.27 -18.56 9.32
C VAL A 224 19.77 -18.57 10.77
N SER A 225 20.74 -18.63 11.70
CA SER A 225 20.49 -18.60 13.13
C SER A 225 19.69 -17.36 13.52
N ASN A 226 18.56 -17.57 14.20
CA ASN A 226 17.70 -16.56 14.84
C ASN A 226 17.61 -15.22 14.09
N PRO A 227 16.69 -15.05 13.12
CA PRO A 227 16.50 -13.76 12.44
C PRO A 227 16.12 -12.65 13.44
N ALA A 228 15.56 -13.01 14.59
CA ALA A 228 15.25 -12.13 15.70
C ALA A 228 16.40 -12.16 16.73
N GLY A 229 17.54 -11.56 16.40
CA GLY A 229 18.66 -11.44 17.34
C GLY A 229 18.26 -10.77 18.66
N PRO A 230 18.98 -11.03 19.76
CA PRO A 230 18.66 -10.52 21.10
C PRO A 230 18.71 -8.98 21.20
N TRP A 231 19.23 -8.31 20.20
CA TRP A 231 19.35 -6.84 20.13
C TRP A 231 18.12 -6.12 19.57
N LEU A 232 17.22 -6.85 18.91
CA LEU A 232 16.03 -6.25 18.28
C LEU A 232 14.80 -6.38 19.18
N PRO A 233 14.08 -5.28 19.48
CA PRO A 233 12.84 -5.33 20.26
C PRO A 233 11.78 -6.25 19.65
N ALA A 234 11.74 -6.35 18.31
CA ALA A 234 10.88 -7.29 17.62
C ALA A 234 11.22 -8.76 17.97
N GLY A 235 12.50 -9.05 18.18
CA GLY A 235 12.97 -10.38 18.59
C GLY A 235 12.48 -10.76 19.97
N TRP A 236 12.43 -9.84 20.92
CA TRP A 236 11.94 -10.12 22.27
C TRP A 236 10.47 -10.52 22.24
N THR A 237 9.67 -9.80 21.46
CA THR A 237 8.23 -10.10 21.34
C THR A 237 7.99 -11.41 20.61
N ALA A 238 8.72 -11.65 19.53
CA ALA A 238 8.62 -12.91 18.79
C ALA A 238 9.04 -14.09 19.68
N ASN A 239 10.16 -13.98 20.40
CA ASN A 239 10.66 -15.05 21.26
C ASN A 239 9.72 -15.29 22.46
N LEU A 240 9.19 -14.23 23.10
CA LEU A 240 8.23 -14.39 24.20
C LEU A 240 7.02 -15.22 23.75
N LEU A 241 6.43 -14.87 22.61
CA LEU A 241 5.25 -15.56 22.12
C LEU A 241 5.54 -16.95 21.58
N THR A 242 6.68 -17.16 20.91
CA THR A 242 7.08 -18.49 20.41
C THR A 242 7.42 -19.45 21.55
N THR A 243 8.14 -18.98 22.59
CA THR A 243 8.42 -19.80 23.80
C THR A 243 7.11 -20.19 24.49
N TYR A 244 6.16 -19.27 24.60
CA TYR A 244 4.87 -19.61 25.17
C TYR A 244 4.07 -20.61 24.30
N LEU A 245 4.11 -20.50 22.98
CA LEU A 245 3.43 -21.44 22.07
C LEU A 245 4.00 -22.85 22.16
N LEU A 246 5.31 -22.99 22.40
CA LEU A 246 5.98 -24.31 22.47
C LEU A 246 5.96 -24.91 23.87
N ASP A 247 6.36 -24.13 24.87
CA ASP A 247 6.64 -24.61 26.24
C ASP A 247 5.54 -24.23 27.24
N GLN A 248 4.58 -23.41 26.85
CA GLN A 248 3.53 -22.83 27.68
C GLN A 248 4.08 -22.08 28.93
N GLN A 249 5.32 -21.63 28.87
CA GLN A 249 5.98 -20.86 29.93
C GLN A 249 6.13 -19.40 29.52
N VAL A 250 5.88 -18.49 30.49
CA VAL A 250 6.04 -17.04 30.26
C VAL A 250 7.47 -16.65 30.66
N ASP A 251 8.22 -16.11 29.71
CA ASP A 251 9.51 -15.48 30.00
C ASP A 251 9.29 -14.06 30.54
N TRP A 252 9.35 -13.93 31.88
CA TRP A 252 9.14 -12.67 32.60
C TRP A 252 10.19 -11.60 32.26
N LEU A 253 11.41 -12.01 31.89
CA LEU A 253 12.46 -11.09 31.49
C LEU A 253 12.11 -10.43 30.16
N LEU A 254 11.73 -11.21 29.15
CA LEU A 254 11.32 -10.68 27.85
C LEU A 254 10.08 -9.80 27.97
N LEU A 255 9.09 -10.22 28.79
CA LEU A 255 7.90 -9.43 29.03
C LEU A 255 8.25 -8.07 29.66
N SER A 256 9.13 -8.05 30.64
CA SER A 256 9.58 -6.81 31.28
C SER A 256 10.29 -5.89 30.31
N LEU A 257 11.17 -6.42 29.44
CA LEU A 257 11.85 -5.65 28.40
C LEU A 257 10.87 -5.02 27.41
N ILE A 258 9.85 -5.76 26.99
CA ILE A 258 8.83 -5.27 26.03
C ILE A 258 8.03 -4.10 26.63
N ILE A 259 7.71 -4.16 27.94
CA ILE A 259 6.93 -3.10 28.59
C ILE A 259 7.80 -1.90 28.97
N LEU A 260 9.02 -2.12 29.46
CA LEU A 260 9.91 -1.04 29.90
C LEU A 260 10.52 -0.24 28.76
N THR A 261 10.84 -0.90 27.64
CA THR A 261 11.52 -0.22 26.51
C THR A 261 10.77 0.98 25.96
N PRO A 262 9.47 0.94 25.65
CA PRO A 262 8.76 2.14 25.19
C PRO A 262 8.73 3.26 26.22
N ILE A 263 8.72 2.94 27.52
CA ILE A 263 8.76 3.92 28.60
C ILE A 263 10.12 4.61 28.65
N VAL A 264 11.21 3.84 28.59
CA VAL A 264 12.58 4.36 28.54
C VAL A 264 12.79 5.23 27.30
N LEU A 265 12.35 4.76 26.12
CA LEU A 265 12.45 5.54 24.89
C LEU A 265 11.62 6.82 24.94
N TYR A 266 10.46 6.78 25.60
CA TYR A 266 9.66 7.98 25.85
C TYR A 266 10.42 9.01 26.67
N THR A 267 10.99 8.63 27.81
CA THR A 267 11.74 9.54 28.70
C THR A 267 12.98 10.12 28.01
N ILE A 268 13.73 9.30 27.27
CA ILE A 268 14.86 9.77 26.48
C ILE A 268 14.38 10.75 25.39
N GLY A 269 13.31 10.41 24.69
CA GLY A 269 12.72 11.24 23.64
C GLY A 269 12.22 12.59 24.16
N GLU A 270 11.64 12.62 25.35
CA GLU A 270 11.23 13.85 26.03
C GLU A 270 12.43 14.78 26.31
N ILE A 271 13.51 14.24 26.87
CA ILE A 271 14.74 14.98 27.15
C ILE A 271 15.35 15.55 25.86
N VAL A 272 15.39 14.71 24.82
CA VAL A 272 15.93 15.09 23.50
C VAL A 272 15.05 16.14 22.83
N MET A 273 13.73 16.02 22.95
CA MET A 273 12.77 16.99 22.42
C MET A 273 12.97 18.38 23.01
N VAL A 274 13.09 18.48 24.34
CA VAL A 274 13.30 19.75 25.03
C VAL A 274 14.58 20.45 24.55
N LYS A 275 15.64 19.70 24.26
CA LYS A 275 16.95 20.26 23.88
C LYS A 275 17.07 20.57 22.39
N LEU A 276 16.53 19.71 21.51
CA LEU A 276 16.84 19.73 20.07
C LEU A 276 15.67 20.19 19.20
N PHE A 277 14.44 20.24 19.71
CA PHE A 277 13.26 20.55 18.88
C PHE A 277 13.31 21.97 18.31
N ILE A 278 13.49 22.99 19.16
CA ILE A 278 13.47 24.39 18.72
C ILE A 278 14.56 24.70 17.68
N PRO A 279 15.84 24.31 17.88
CA PRO A 279 16.84 24.47 16.83
C PRO A 279 16.51 23.73 15.52
N GLY A 280 15.98 22.51 15.62
CA GLY A 280 15.55 21.74 14.46
C GLY A 280 14.35 22.38 13.74
N PHE A 281 13.37 22.87 14.49
CA PHE A 281 12.20 23.56 13.96
C PHE A 281 12.58 24.85 13.24
N SER A 282 13.47 25.68 13.80
CA SER A 282 14.01 26.88 13.17
C SER A 282 14.66 26.55 11.81
N LYS A 283 15.55 25.54 11.77
CA LYS A 283 16.17 25.06 10.52
C LYS A 283 15.13 24.55 9.50
N SER A 284 14.02 24.00 9.94
CA SER A 284 12.97 23.50 9.06
C SER A 284 12.19 24.62 8.37
N GLN A 285 12.15 25.79 8.96
CA GLN A 285 11.52 27.00 8.42
C GLN A 285 12.42 27.72 7.40
N GLU A 286 13.73 27.48 7.44
CA GLU A 286 14.65 28.04 6.47
C GLU A 286 14.36 27.49 5.07
N SER A 287 14.01 28.37 4.14
CA SER A 287 13.83 28.01 2.73
C SER A 287 15.19 27.90 2.04
N PHE A 288 15.81 26.72 2.10
CA PHE A 288 16.97 26.41 1.27
C PHE A 288 16.56 26.28 -0.20
N GLY A 289 16.70 27.34 -0.95
CA GLY A 289 16.47 27.34 -2.39
C GLY A 289 16.22 28.75 -2.88
N GLY A 290 17.23 29.37 -3.55
CA GLY A 290 17.02 30.61 -4.25
C GLY A 290 15.82 30.52 -5.19
N TYR A 291 15.03 31.58 -5.26
CA TYR A 291 13.97 31.72 -6.24
C TYR A 291 14.55 31.49 -7.64
N ARG A 292 14.31 30.35 -8.24
CA ARG A 292 14.55 30.17 -9.66
C ARG A 292 13.52 31.04 -10.40
N HIS A 293 13.93 32.17 -10.90
CA HIS A 293 13.12 32.91 -11.86
C HIS A 293 12.79 31.98 -13.03
N PHE A 294 11.53 31.70 -13.20
CA PHE A 294 11.07 31.01 -14.39
C PHE A 294 11.25 31.98 -15.58
N THR A 295 12.27 31.73 -16.38
CA THR A 295 12.38 32.31 -17.71
C THR A 295 11.11 32.02 -18.49
N SER A 296 10.63 33.02 -19.21
CA SER A 296 9.36 33.09 -19.95
C SER A 296 8.91 31.75 -20.50
N LEU A 297 7.74 31.33 -20.08
CA LEU A 297 7.03 30.19 -20.64
C LEU A 297 6.75 30.49 -22.13
N GLY A 298 7.40 29.75 -23.03
CA GLY A 298 7.16 29.90 -24.47
C GLY A 298 5.67 29.85 -24.79
N ARG A 299 5.22 30.77 -25.64
CA ARG A 299 3.82 30.91 -26.04
C ARG A 299 3.36 29.72 -26.87
N SER A 300 2.89 28.63 -26.23
CA SER A 300 2.16 27.58 -26.94
C SER A 300 0.71 28.00 -27.11
N LYS A 301 0.19 27.95 -28.33
CA LYS A 301 -1.21 28.29 -28.64
C LYS A 301 -2.20 27.18 -28.29
N ARG A 302 -1.76 25.97 -27.91
CA ARG A 302 -2.62 24.79 -27.69
C ARG A 302 -2.82 24.49 -26.22
N ALA A 303 -4.07 24.48 -25.75
CA ALA A 303 -4.43 24.26 -24.34
C ALA A 303 -3.94 22.92 -23.78
N TRP A 304 -3.97 21.84 -24.57
CA TRP A 304 -3.52 20.52 -24.14
C TRP A 304 -2.04 20.49 -23.76
N VAL A 305 -1.17 21.24 -24.46
CA VAL A 305 0.28 21.32 -24.15
C VAL A 305 0.50 21.93 -22.76
N TRP A 306 -0.29 22.96 -22.41
CA TRP A 306 -0.19 23.62 -21.11
C TRP A 306 -0.64 22.71 -19.98
N ILE A 307 -1.72 21.93 -20.17
CA ILE A 307 -2.20 20.97 -19.17
C ILE A 307 -1.15 19.86 -18.98
N PHE A 308 -0.65 19.27 -20.05
CA PHE A 308 0.41 18.25 -19.98
C PHE A 308 1.66 18.75 -19.28
N ARG A 309 2.13 19.95 -19.66
CA ARG A 309 3.31 20.57 -19.04
C ARG A 309 3.08 20.86 -17.55
N LYS A 310 1.90 21.36 -17.19
CA LYS A 310 1.55 21.62 -15.80
C LYS A 310 1.54 20.32 -14.98
N GLU A 311 0.86 19.28 -15.45
CA GLU A 311 0.81 17.98 -14.75
C GLU A 311 2.22 17.38 -14.60
N LEU A 312 3.02 17.41 -15.67
CA LEU A 312 4.38 16.90 -15.65
C LEU A 312 5.27 17.68 -14.67
N ILE A 313 5.23 19.00 -14.69
CA ILE A 313 6.02 19.83 -13.77
C ILE A 313 5.53 19.63 -12.33
N SER A 314 4.21 19.54 -12.11
CA SER A 314 3.63 19.26 -10.80
C SER A 314 4.13 17.92 -10.26
N PHE A 315 4.10 16.88 -11.07
CA PHE A 315 4.63 15.57 -10.75
C PHE A 315 6.13 15.61 -10.44
N LEU A 316 6.94 16.25 -11.29
CA LEU A 316 8.40 16.33 -11.12
C LEU A 316 8.83 17.17 -9.88
N ARG A 317 8.00 18.09 -9.43
CA ARG A 317 8.28 18.94 -8.27
C ARG A 317 7.83 18.35 -6.94
N ASP A 318 6.92 17.39 -6.95
CA ASP A 318 6.45 16.74 -5.73
C ASP A 318 7.25 15.49 -5.41
N SER A 319 8.20 15.62 -4.48
CA SER A 319 9.03 14.49 -4.02
C SER A 319 8.21 13.34 -3.44
N LYS A 320 6.98 13.60 -2.94
CA LYS A 320 6.09 12.55 -2.45
C LYS A 320 5.58 11.67 -3.58
N GLU A 321 5.32 12.24 -4.75
CA GLU A 321 4.88 11.47 -5.92
C GLU A 321 6.01 10.61 -6.48
N TRP A 322 7.22 11.18 -6.58
CA TRP A 322 8.40 10.43 -6.97
C TRP A 322 8.66 9.22 -6.08
N SER A 323 8.55 9.44 -4.79
CA SER A 323 8.78 8.42 -3.80
C SER A 323 7.84 7.23 -3.98
N GLN A 324 6.57 7.49 -4.27
CA GLN A 324 5.57 6.48 -4.54
C GLN A 324 5.81 5.77 -5.88
N PHE A 325 6.27 6.51 -6.88
CA PHE A 325 6.62 5.94 -8.17
C PHE A 325 7.76 4.92 -8.08
N PHE A 326 8.80 5.20 -7.28
CA PHE A 326 9.89 4.24 -7.03
C PHE A 326 9.41 2.99 -6.27
N MET A 327 8.53 3.16 -5.29
CA MET A 327 7.92 2.03 -4.59
C MET A 327 7.12 1.12 -5.55
N ILE A 328 6.40 1.71 -6.49
CA ILE A 328 5.67 0.98 -7.53
C ILE A 328 6.65 0.29 -8.47
N GLY A 329 7.73 0.97 -8.88
CA GLY A 329 8.79 0.36 -9.68
C GLY A 329 9.37 -0.89 -9.01
N ALA A 330 9.63 -0.82 -7.69
CA ALA A 330 10.08 -1.98 -6.93
C ALA A 330 9.02 -3.11 -6.94
N LEU A 331 7.74 -2.79 -6.73
CA LEU A 331 6.66 -3.77 -6.76
C LEU A 331 6.51 -4.42 -8.15
N VAL A 332 6.68 -3.65 -9.23
CA VAL A 332 6.70 -4.16 -10.61
C VAL A 332 7.85 -5.13 -10.84
N VAL A 333 9.05 -4.81 -10.35
CA VAL A 333 10.22 -5.71 -10.45
C VAL A 333 9.94 -7.02 -9.70
N VAL A 334 9.40 -6.94 -8.48
CA VAL A 334 9.01 -8.12 -7.69
C VAL A 334 7.97 -8.96 -8.43
N TYR A 335 6.95 -8.31 -8.98
CA TYR A 335 5.90 -8.95 -9.75
C TYR A 335 6.47 -9.73 -10.95
N LEU A 336 7.28 -9.09 -11.77
CA LEU A 336 7.89 -9.71 -12.97
C LEU A 336 8.85 -10.84 -12.58
N TYR A 337 9.61 -10.65 -11.49
CA TYR A 337 10.55 -11.67 -11.03
C TYR A 337 9.84 -12.95 -10.59
N ASN A 338 8.66 -12.84 -9.94
CA ASN A 338 7.88 -14.01 -9.55
C ASN A 338 7.48 -14.88 -10.78
N PHE A 339 7.16 -14.28 -11.92
CA PHE A 339 6.88 -15.04 -13.15
C PHE A 339 8.12 -15.72 -13.73
N LYS A 340 9.29 -15.08 -13.65
CA LYS A 340 10.56 -15.68 -14.12
C LYS A 340 10.95 -16.93 -13.34
N VAL A 341 10.58 -17.00 -12.06
CA VAL A 341 11.02 -18.09 -11.16
C VAL A 341 9.97 -19.20 -11.05
N LEU A 342 8.78 -19.00 -11.61
CA LEU A 342 7.75 -20.04 -11.58
C LEU A 342 8.26 -21.31 -12.27
N PRO A 343 8.35 -22.46 -11.57
CA PRO A 343 8.92 -23.70 -12.13
C PRO A 343 7.90 -24.40 -13.04
N LEU A 344 7.54 -23.79 -14.17
CA LEU A 344 6.53 -24.31 -15.09
C LEU A 344 6.94 -25.66 -15.69
N GLU A 345 8.25 -25.86 -15.93
CA GLU A 345 8.76 -27.10 -16.54
C GLU A 345 8.70 -28.32 -15.60
N ARG A 346 8.70 -28.11 -14.30
CA ARG A 346 8.75 -29.20 -13.31
C ARG A 346 7.39 -29.56 -12.70
N THR A 347 6.51 -28.56 -12.48
CA THR A 347 5.26 -28.76 -11.75
C THR A 347 4.03 -28.81 -12.66
N PHE A 348 4.05 -28.12 -13.76
CA PHE A 348 2.89 -27.89 -14.63
C PHE A 348 3.20 -28.12 -16.11
N GLY A 349 3.93 -29.13 -16.47
CA GLY A 349 4.45 -29.45 -17.82
C GLY A 349 3.45 -29.37 -18.99
N THR A 350 2.38 -28.59 -18.88
CA THR A 350 1.40 -28.40 -19.93
C THR A 350 1.26 -26.93 -20.29
N VAL A 351 1.35 -26.63 -21.57
CA VAL A 351 1.06 -25.31 -22.19
C VAL A 351 -0.27 -24.74 -21.70
N TYR A 352 -1.20 -25.61 -21.32
CA TYR A 352 -2.52 -25.25 -20.79
C TYR A 352 -2.45 -24.45 -19.47
N VAL A 353 -1.64 -24.89 -18.51
CA VAL A 353 -1.53 -24.21 -17.20
C VAL A 353 -0.84 -22.86 -17.35
N ALA A 354 0.17 -22.75 -18.21
CA ALA A 354 0.83 -21.48 -18.51
C ALA A 354 -0.18 -20.45 -19.06
N ASN A 355 -1.03 -20.87 -20.00
CA ASN A 355 -2.08 -20.01 -20.56
C ASN A 355 -3.17 -19.64 -19.53
N LEU A 356 -3.51 -20.54 -18.60
CA LEU A 356 -4.46 -20.26 -17.51
C LEU A 356 -3.87 -19.21 -16.55
N ILE A 357 -2.59 -19.34 -16.21
CA ILE A 357 -1.87 -18.34 -15.39
C ILE A 357 -1.83 -17.00 -16.13
N ALA A 358 -1.56 -16.98 -17.44
CA ALA A 358 -1.58 -15.74 -18.23
C ALA A 358 -2.96 -15.08 -18.24
N PHE A 359 -4.05 -15.85 -18.27
CA PHE A 359 -5.40 -15.32 -18.13
C PHE A 359 -5.64 -14.72 -16.74
N GLY A 360 -5.28 -15.42 -15.67
CA GLY A 360 -5.35 -14.89 -14.31
C GLY A 360 -4.52 -13.61 -14.12
N ASN A 361 -3.38 -13.53 -14.82
CA ASN A 361 -2.50 -12.38 -14.80
C ASN A 361 -3.12 -11.11 -15.41
N ILE A 362 -4.09 -11.21 -16.32
CA ILE A 362 -4.88 -10.06 -16.81
C ILE A 362 -5.59 -9.39 -15.61
N GLY A 363 -6.16 -10.19 -14.71
CA GLY A 363 -6.83 -9.68 -13.51
C GLY A 363 -5.88 -9.04 -12.52
N LEU A 364 -4.73 -9.66 -12.27
CA LEU A 364 -3.70 -9.08 -11.39
C LEU A 364 -3.20 -7.73 -11.92
N THR A 365 -2.96 -7.63 -13.22
CA THR A 365 -2.54 -6.38 -13.87
C THR A 365 -3.66 -5.34 -13.86
N GLY A 366 -4.91 -5.75 -14.04
CA GLY A 366 -6.09 -4.88 -13.89
C GLY A 366 -6.22 -4.34 -12.46
N PHE A 367 -6.05 -5.18 -11.45
CA PHE A 367 -6.03 -4.79 -10.04
C PHE A 367 -4.88 -3.84 -9.71
N LEU A 368 -3.67 -4.12 -10.22
CA LEU A 368 -2.52 -3.25 -10.07
C LEU A 368 -2.80 -1.87 -10.67
N SER A 369 -3.32 -1.83 -11.90
CA SER A 369 -3.70 -0.59 -12.59
C SER A 369 -4.76 0.19 -11.81
N ALA A 370 -5.75 -0.49 -11.20
CA ALA A 370 -6.76 0.13 -10.34
C ALA A 370 -6.16 0.76 -9.09
N SER A 371 -5.27 0.05 -8.42
CA SER A 371 -4.58 0.53 -7.22
C SER A 371 -3.69 1.74 -7.52
N LEU A 372 -2.98 1.72 -8.64
CA LEU A 372 -2.16 2.84 -9.09
C LEU A 372 -3.01 4.04 -9.47
N ALA A 373 -4.10 3.83 -10.20
CA ALA A 373 -5.00 4.89 -10.62
C ALA A 373 -5.74 5.52 -9.42
N ALA A 374 -6.06 4.75 -8.36
CA ALA A 374 -6.54 5.29 -7.09
C ALA A 374 -5.59 6.33 -6.49
N ARG A 375 -4.30 6.10 -6.65
CA ARG A 375 -3.28 6.92 -6.01
C ARG A 375 -2.86 8.15 -6.82
N PHE A 376 -2.76 8.01 -8.13
CA PHE A 376 -2.27 9.08 -9.00
C PHE A 376 -3.37 9.80 -9.77
N VAL A 377 -4.37 9.08 -10.24
CA VAL A 377 -5.40 9.62 -11.13
C VAL A 377 -6.60 10.14 -10.35
N TYR A 378 -7.07 9.36 -9.37
CA TYR A 378 -8.22 9.74 -8.56
C TYR A 378 -8.06 11.10 -7.87
N PRO A 379 -6.95 11.41 -7.17
CA PRO A 379 -6.79 12.70 -6.51
C PRO A 379 -6.47 13.86 -7.47
N ALA A 380 -6.25 13.61 -8.76
CA ALA A 380 -5.71 14.59 -9.70
C ALA A 380 -6.57 15.85 -9.85
N VAL A 381 -7.89 15.73 -9.72
CA VAL A 381 -8.81 16.89 -9.80
C VAL A 381 -8.88 17.63 -8.46
N GLY A 382 -9.04 16.92 -7.35
CA GLY A 382 -9.05 17.51 -6.02
C GLY A 382 -7.72 18.22 -5.67
N ALA A 383 -6.60 17.69 -6.16
CA ALA A 383 -5.28 18.29 -5.98
C ALA A 383 -5.08 19.68 -6.64
N GLU A 384 -5.99 20.11 -7.53
CA GLU A 384 -6.00 21.50 -8.02
C GLU A 384 -6.28 22.49 -6.88
N GLY A 385 -6.99 22.03 -5.83
CA GLY A 385 -7.27 22.84 -4.65
C GLY A 385 -7.95 24.17 -4.99
N GLY A 386 -7.60 25.22 -4.26
CA GLY A 386 -8.13 26.55 -4.48
C GLY A 386 -7.86 27.13 -5.86
N SER A 387 -6.84 26.64 -6.61
CA SER A 387 -6.54 27.13 -7.96
C SER A 387 -7.51 26.62 -9.04
N PHE A 388 -8.42 25.71 -8.71
CA PHE A 388 -9.41 25.18 -9.66
C PHE A 388 -10.35 26.26 -10.23
N TYR A 389 -10.56 27.37 -9.49
CA TYR A 389 -11.34 28.50 -10.00
C TYR A 389 -10.73 29.13 -11.27
N LEU A 390 -9.39 29.12 -11.41
CA LEU A 390 -8.71 29.60 -12.62
C LEU A 390 -9.04 28.73 -13.85
N ILE A 391 -9.22 27.44 -13.65
CA ILE A 391 -9.61 26.51 -14.71
C ILE A 391 -11.06 26.76 -15.09
N ARG A 392 -11.94 26.98 -14.11
CA ARG A 392 -13.35 27.32 -14.32
C ARG A 392 -13.56 28.64 -15.07
N SER A 393 -12.75 29.66 -14.76
CA SER A 393 -12.84 30.99 -15.39
C SER A 393 -12.13 31.05 -16.75
N SER A 394 -11.40 29.99 -17.13
CA SER A 394 -10.71 29.92 -18.42
C SER A 394 -11.70 29.60 -19.58
N PRO A 395 -11.38 29.98 -20.83
CA PRO A 395 -12.23 29.68 -22.00
C PRO A 395 -12.21 28.17 -22.37
N LEU A 396 -11.69 27.30 -21.49
CA LEU A 396 -11.63 25.86 -21.70
C LEU A 396 -12.88 25.19 -21.11
N THR A 397 -13.59 24.42 -21.91
CA THR A 397 -14.72 23.63 -21.40
C THR A 397 -14.22 22.52 -20.44
N LEU A 398 -14.94 22.29 -19.34
CA LEU A 398 -14.60 21.28 -18.33
C LEU A 398 -14.49 19.88 -18.92
N SER A 399 -15.29 19.57 -19.94
CA SER A 399 -15.19 18.30 -20.69
C SER A 399 -13.84 18.15 -21.40
N ARG A 400 -13.35 19.21 -22.07
CA ARG A 400 -12.01 19.19 -22.70
C ARG A 400 -10.89 19.11 -21.67
N TYR A 401 -11.05 19.79 -20.55
CA TYR A 401 -10.10 19.71 -19.43
C TYR A 401 -9.95 18.26 -18.91
N LEU A 402 -11.05 17.58 -18.62
CA LEU A 402 -11.03 16.18 -18.18
C LEU A 402 -10.48 15.24 -19.26
N CYS A 403 -10.81 15.47 -20.53
CA CYS A 403 -10.29 14.71 -21.64
C CYS A 403 -8.74 14.82 -21.74
N TYR A 404 -8.19 16.03 -21.60
CA TYR A 404 -6.74 16.23 -21.62
C TYR A 404 -6.05 15.61 -20.41
N LYS A 405 -6.65 15.67 -19.22
CA LYS A 405 -6.14 14.95 -18.05
C LYS A 405 -6.20 13.44 -18.26
N TYR A 406 -7.29 12.92 -18.79
CA TYR A 406 -7.41 11.50 -19.12
C TYR A 406 -6.29 11.04 -20.06
N LEU A 407 -6.05 11.78 -21.16
CA LEU A 407 -4.98 11.46 -22.09
C LEU A 407 -3.59 11.51 -21.45
N PHE A 408 -3.35 12.45 -20.55
CA PHE A 408 -2.08 12.54 -19.84
C PHE A 408 -1.80 11.29 -18.99
N TYR A 409 -2.80 10.78 -18.27
CA TYR A 409 -2.63 9.62 -17.41
C TYR A 409 -2.74 8.28 -18.16
N VAL A 410 -3.63 8.16 -19.14
CA VAL A 410 -3.85 6.89 -19.83
C VAL A 410 -2.62 6.42 -20.61
N ILE A 411 -1.84 7.35 -21.17
CA ILE A 411 -0.64 6.99 -21.97
C ILE A 411 0.40 6.24 -21.13
N PRO A 412 0.93 6.80 -20.01
CA PRO A 412 1.93 6.10 -19.21
C PRO A 412 1.37 4.84 -18.53
N PHE A 413 0.09 4.84 -18.13
CA PHE A 413 -0.55 3.67 -17.54
C PHE A 413 -0.69 2.52 -18.54
N THR A 414 -1.09 2.83 -19.78
CA THR A 414 -1.16 1.81 -20.85
C THR A 414 0.22 1.27 -21.18
N ALA A 415 1.23 2.11 -21.28
CA ALA A 415 2.60 1.68 -21.50
C ALA A 415 3.07 0.73 -20.37
N LEU A 416 2.85 1.10 -19.12
CA LEU A 416 3.19 0.25 -17.98
C LEU A 416 2.44 -1.10 -18.03
N THR A 417 1.15 -1.08 -18.28
CA THR A 417 0.30 -2.29 -18.35
C THR A 417 0.74 -3.22 -19.46
N LEU A 418 1.03 -2.67 -20.64
CA LEU A 418 1.50 -3.48 -21.79
C LEU A 418 2.89 -4.06 -21.55
N ILE A 419 3.80 -3.31 -20.93
CA ILE A 419 5.12 -3.81 -20.54
C ILE A 419 4.97 -4.95 -19.52
N LEU A 420 4.12 -4.79 -18.50
CA LEU A 420 3.90 -5.83 -17.49
C LEU A 420 3.37 -7.13 -18.10
N ILE A 421 2.31 -7.05 -18.89
CA ILE A 421 1.73 -8.23 -19.54
C ILE A 421 2.69 -8.82 -20.57
N GLY A 422 3.34 -8.00 -21.40
CA GLY A 422 4.29 -8.47 -22.41
C GLY A 422 5.48 -9.21 -21.81
N LEU A 423 6.10 -8.65 -20.77
CA LEU A 423 7.20 -9.30 -20.06
C LEU A 423 6.74 -10.55 -19.31
N SER A 424 5.58 -10.51 -18.67
CA SER A 424 5.01 -11.68 -18.00
C SER A 424 4.72 -12.82 -18.97
N ASN A 425 4.10 -12.53 -20.11
CA ASN A 425 3.85 -13.52 -21.16
C ASN A 425 5.15 -14.09 -21.73
N HIS A 426 6.19 -13.25 -21.87
CA HIS A 426 7.51 -13.71 -22.31
C HIS A 426 8.13 -14.69 -21.30
N PHE A 427 8.09 -14.38 -20.01
CA PHE A 427 8.61 -15.27 -18.96
C PHE A 427 7.81 -16.57 -18.83
N LEU A 428 6.51 -16.52 -19.05
CA LEU A 428 5.62 -17.69 -19.07
C LEU A 428 5.71 -18.47 -20.39
N GLN A 429 6.52 -18.03 -21.35
CA GLN A 429 6.66 -18.63 -22.70
C GLN A 429 5.32 -18.81 -23.42
N ILE A 430 4.41 -17.86 -23.24
CA ILE A 430 3.09 -17.90 -23.87
C ILE A 430 3.23 -17.75 -25.39
N SER A 431 2.61 -18.65 -26.12
CA SER A 431 2.54 -18.61 -27.58
C SER A 431 1.09 -18.66 -28.06
N GLY A 432 0.84 -18.22 -29.30
CA GLY A 432 -0.46 -18.30 -29.95
C GLY A 432 -1.44 -17.18 -29.55
N PRO A 433 -2.77 -17.43 -29.65
CA PRO A 433 -3.79 -16.39 -29.56
C PRO A 433 -3.86 -15.72 -28.17
N MET A 434 -3.46 -16.45 -27.11
CA MET A 434 -3.51 -15.92 -25.73
C MET A 434 -2.60 -14.71 -25.53
N TRP A 435 -1.50 -14.61 -26.28
CA TRP A 435 -0.62 -13.44 -26.25
C TRP A 435 -1.37 -12.15 -26.59
N TRP A 436 -2.14 -12.16 -27.68
CA TRP A 436 -2.89 -10.98 -28.14
C TRP A 436 -4.12 -10.70 -27.29
N ILE A 437 -4.81 -11.76 -26.84
CA ILE A 437 -5.98 -11.63 -25.98
C ILE A 437 -5.59 -10.96 -24.66
N SER A 438 -4.49 -11.36 -24.06
CA SER A 438 -4.02 -10.79 -22.79
C SER A 438 -3.62 -9.31 -22.93
N LEU A 439 -2.88 -8.95 -24.00
CA LEU A 439 -2.48 -7.57 -24.25
C LEU A 439 -3.70 -6.65 -24.50
N PHE A 440 -4.63 -7.10 -25.35
CA PHE A 440 -5.82 -6.33 -25.68
C PHE A 440 -6.74 -6.14 -24.46
N SER A 441 -7.00 -7.20 -23.72
CA SER A 441 -7.84 -7.16 -22.53
C SER A 441 -7.24 -6.27 -21.44
N ALA A 442 -5.94 -6.38 -21.21
CA ALA A 442 -5.26 -5.55 -20.21
C ALA A 442 -5.27 -4.06 -20.59
N ALA A 443 -5.11 -3.72 -21.87
CA ALA A 443 -5.22 -2.33 -22.34
C ALA A 443 -6.63 -1.78 -22.12
N LEU A 444 -7.68 -2.53 -22.46
CA LEU A 444 -9.07 -2.12 -22.24
C LEU A 444 -9.39 -1.94 -20.75
N LEU A 445 -8.95 -2.87 -19.91
CA LEU A 445 -9.11 -2.76 -18.46
C LEU A 445 -8.43 -1.48 -17.93
N CYS A 446 -7.19 -1.21 -18.36
CA CYS A 446 -6.44 -0.03 -17.96
C CYS A 446 -7.17 1.27 -18.36
N TRP A 447 -7.66 1.38 -19.60
CA TRP A 447 -8.37 2.55 -20.10
C TRP A 447 -9.63 2.84 -19.28
N THR A 448 -10.41 1.81 -18.98
CA THR A 448 -11.64 1.94 -18.20
C THR A 448 -11.34 2.34 -16.75
N VAL A 449 -10.37 1.68 -16.14
CA VAL A 449 -10.00 1.92 -14.74
C VAL A 449 -9.46 3.34 -14.55
N VAL A 450 -8.65 3.86 -15.49
CA VAL A 450 -8.17 5.24 -15.48
C VAL A 450 -9.32 6.24 -15.67
N ALA A 451 -10.28 5.95 -16.58
CA ALA A 451 -11.46 6.78 -16.75
C ALA A 451 -12.35 6.81 -15.50
N MET A 452 -12.55 5.65 -14.87
CA MET A 452 -13.28 5.54 -13.61
C MET A 452 -12.58 6.33 -12.49
N ALA A 453 -11.26 6.24 -12.37
CA ALA A 453 -10.49 6.98 -11.36
C ALA A 453 -10.66 8.48 -11.51
N LEU A 454 -10.54 9.00 -12.73
CA LEU A 454 -10.68 10.42 -13.01
C LEU A 454 -12.13 10.90 -12.79
N GLY A 455 -13.11 10.13 -13.23
CA GLY A 455 -14.52 10.48 -13.09
C GLY A 455 -14.98 10.46 -11.63
N PHE A 456 -14.68 9.41 -10.87
CA PHE A 456 -14.99 9.38 -9.43
C PHE A 456 -14.18 10.42 -8.66
N GLY A 457 -12.91 10.64 -9.02
CA GLY A 457 -12.09 11.71 -8.46
C GLY A 457 -12.66 13.10 -8.70
N SER A 458 -13.39 13.31 -9.79
CA SER A 458 -14.14 14.56 -10.08
C SER A 458 -15.42 14.67 -9.26
N ILE A 459 -16.17 13.57 -9.10
CA ILE A 459 -17.43 13.53 -8.33
C ILE A 459 -17.20 13.77 -6.83
N PHE A 460 -16.12 13.20 -6.30
CA PHE A 460 -15.77 13.28 -4.88
C PHE A 460 -14.57 14.20 -4.62
N ALA A 461 -14.35 15.21 -5.48
CA ALA A 461 -13.22 16.12 -5.36
C ALA A 461 -13.25 16.89 -4.03
N ASP A 462 -12.16 16.82 -3.27
CA ASP A 462 -11.95 17.63 -2.07
C ASP A 462 -10.86 18.68 -2.37
N TYR A 463 -11.30 19.92 -2.59
CA TYR A 463 -10.42 21.05 -2.90
C TYR A 463 -9.72 21.64 -1.68
N ASN A 464 -10.15 21.27 -0.46
CA ASN A 464 -9.55 21.74 0.79
C ASN A 464 -8.49 20.79 1.33
N ALA A 465 -8.23 19.69 0.64
CA ALA A 465 -7.23 18.72 1.06
C ALA A 465 -5.81 19.33 1.02
N GLU A 466 -5.10 19.24 2.12
CA GLU A 466 -3.73 19.77 2.24
C GLU A 466 -2.71 19.06 1.33
N ASN A 467 -2.99 17.81 0.95
CA ASN A 467 -2.14 16.95 0.12
C ASN A 467 -2.99 16.07 -0.77
N ARG A 468 -2.43 15.61 -1.90
CA ARG A 468 -3.10 14.61 -2.77
C ARG A 468 -3.52 13.35 -2.00
N ALA A 469 -2.71 12.88 -1.06
CA ALA A 469 -3.07 11.73 -0.22
C ALA A 469 -4.26 12.00 0.71
N ALA A 470 -4.43 13.23 1.20
CA ALA A 470 -5.58 13.61 2.02
C ALA A 470 -6.89 13.74 1.21
N SER A 471 -6.78 13.95 -0.10
CA SER A 471 -7.90 13.95 -1.03
C SER A 471 -8.47 12.54 -1.30
N MET A 472 -7.79 11.48 -0.84
CA MET A 472 -8.28 10.11 -0.88
C MET A 472 -9.30 9.84 0.23
N GLY A 473 -10.48 10.46 0.14
CA GLY A 473 -11.59 10.21 1.06
C GLY A 473 -12.33 8.88 0.78
N PRO A 474 -13.52 8.69 1.38
CA PRO A 474 -14.36 7.50 1.16
C PRO A 474 -14.67 7.22 -0.31
N GLY A 475 -14.65 8.23 -1.16
CA GLY A 475 -14.84 8.10 -2.61
C GLY A 475 -13.76 7.27 -3.30
N ALA A 476 -12.52 7.28 -2.79
CA ALA A 476 -11.44 6.45 -3.34
C ALA A 476 -11.67 4.95 -3.07
N VAL A 477 -12.22 4.62 -1.91
CA VAL A 477 -12.60 3.23 -1.57
C VAL A 477 -13.75 2.77 -2.46
N PHE A 478 -14.74 3.64 -2.68
CA PHE A 478 -15.85 3.35 -3.59
C PHE A 478 -15.36 3.13 -5.03
N TYR A 479 -14.43 3.97 -5.50
CA TYR A 479 -13.76 3.78 -6.79
C TYR A 479 -13.06 2.41 -6.86
N LEU A 480 -12.24 2.06 -5.85
CA LEU A 480 -11.53 0.77 -5.81
C LEU A 480 -12.50 -0.41 -5.86
N PHE A 481 -13.59 -0.35 -5.10
CA PHE A 481 -14.61 -1.39 -5.12
C PHE A 481 -15.24 -1.54 -6.52
N CYS A 482 -15.65 -0.44 -7.14
CA CYS A 482 -16.23 -0.47 -8.48
C CYS A 482 -15.24 -0.99 -9.54
N SER A 483 -13.96 -0.59 -9.46
CA SER A 483 -12.94 -1.02 -10.42
C SER A 483 -12.57 -2.50 -10.24
N ILE A 484 -12.46 -2.99 -9.01
CA ILE A 484 -12.23 -4.42 -8.74
C ILE A 484 -13.42 -5.25 -9.24
N THR A 485 -14.65 -4.83 -8.95
CA THR A 485 -15.87 -5.51 -9.43
C THR A 485 -15.90 -5.57 -10.96
N TYR A 486 -15.53 -4.46 -11.64
CA TYR A 486 -15.43 -4.42 -13.09
C TYR A 486 -14.37 -5.41 -13.63
N VAL A 487 -13.16 -5.42 -13.04
CA VAL A 487 -12.08 -6.34 -13.44
C VAL A 487 -12.52 -7.80 -13.26
N LEU A 488 -13.13 -8.14 -12.12
CA LEU A 488 -13.64 -9.48 -11.85
C LEU A 488 -14.76 -9.86 -12.83
N ALA A 489 -15.70 -8.96 -13.12
CA ALA A 489 -16.78 -9.22 -14.07
C ALA A 489 -16.24 -9.54 -15.47
N VAL A 490 -15.23 -8.80 -15.94
CA VAL A 490 -14.58 -9.06 -17.23
C VAL A 490 -13.87 -10.41 -17.24
N LEU A 491 -13.18 -10.79 -16.16
CA LEU A 491 -12.52 -12.08 -16.03
C LEU A 491 -13.54 -13.22 -16.01
N PHE A 492 -14.57 -13.14 -15.19
CA PHE A 492 -15.60 -14.18 -15.12
C PHE A 492 -16.30 -14.37 -16.46
N ALA A 493 -16.67 -13.29 -17.14
CA ALA A 493 -17.28 -13.36 -18.47
C ALA A 493 -16.31 -13.94 -19.51
N GLY A 494 -15.00 -13.65 -19.40
CA GLY A 494 -13.96 -14.11 -20.30
C GLY A 494 -13.46 -15.53 -20.06
N PHE A 495 -13.74 -16.10 -18.90
CA PHE A 495 -13.21 -17.41 -18.54
C PHE A 495 -13.65 -18.51 -19.51
N THR A 496 -14.95 -18.62 -19.78
CA THR A 496 -15.51 -19.67 -20.66
C THR A 496 -15.02 -19.55 -22.11
N PRO A 497 -15.09 -18.38 -22.79
CA PRO A 497 -14.63 -18.26 -24.15
C PRO A 497 -13.11 -18.49 -24.27
N THR A 498 -12.32 -17.97 -23.33
CA THR A 498 -10.86 -18.15 -23.33
C THR A 498 -10.48 -19.62 -23.09
N TYR A 499 -11.16 -20.29 -22.14
CA TYR A 499 -10.94 -21.71 -21.86
C TYR A 499 -11.20 -22.59 -23.10
N ARG A 500 -12.33 -22.38 -23.78
CA ARG A 500 -12.69 -23.15 -25.01
C ARG A 500 -11.67 -22.93 -26.11
N LEU A 501 -11.28 -21.68 -26.37
CA LEU A 501 -10.31 -21.34 -27.38
C LEU A 501 -8.94 -21.96 -27.09
N MET A 502 -8.49 -21.97 -25.84
CA MET A 502 -7.24 -22.62 -25.45
C MET A 502 -7.32 -24.13 -25.67
N ARG A 503 -8.41 -24.76 -25.28
CA ARG A 503 -8.58 -26.20 -25.43
C ARG A 503 -8.55 -26.63 -26.90
N SER A 504 -9.21 -25.88 -27.78
CA SER A 504 -9.23 -26.16 -29.22
C SER A 504 -7.86 -25.92 -29.86
N TRP A 505 -7.18 -24.84 -29.49
CA TRP A 505 -5.87 -24.49 -30.04
C TRP A 505 -4.77 -25.50 -29.61
N ILE A 506 -4.73 -25.87 -28.33
CA ILE A 506 -3.73 -26.84 -27.81
C ILE A 506 -3.99 -28.25 -28.33
N GLY A 507 -5.26 -28.63 -28.47
CA GLY A 507 -5.61 -30.00 -28.91
C GLY A 507 -5.43 -30.25 -30.39
N HIS A 508 -5.70 -29.30 -31.27
CA HIS A 508 -5.77 -29.49 -32.70
C HIS A 508 -4.92 -28.52 -33.52
N ASN A 509 -4.23 -27.58 -32.88
CA ASN A 509 -3.51 -26.44 -33.49
C ASN A 509 -4.36 -25.63 -34.48
N THR A 510 -5.68 -25.75 -34.40
CA THR A 510 -6.68 -25.06 -35.23
C THR A 510 -7.73 -24.42 -34.32
N ILE A 511 -8.20 -23.25 -34.72
CA ILE A 511 -9.25 -22.54 -33.98
C ILE A 511 -10.58 -22.74 -34.73
N PRO A 512 -11.56 -23.47 -34.18
CA PRO A 512 -12.89 -23.57 -34.76
C PRO A 512 -13.54 -22.19 -34.87
N LEU A 513 -14.25 -21.95 -35.97
CA LEU A 513 -14.97 -20.68 -36.19
C LEU A 513 -15.90 -20.29 -35.02
N MET A 514 -16.48 -21.28 -34.37
CA MET A 514 -17.38 -21.06 -33.23
C MET A 514 -16.63 -20.55 -32.00
N ASP A 515 -15.44 -21.05 -31.69
CA ASP A 515 -14.63 -20.60 -30.55
C ASP A 515 -14.00 -19.23 -30.84
N ALA A 516 -13.58 -18.99 -32.09
CA ALA A 516 -13.15 -17.68 -32.55
C ALA A 516 -14.30 -16.66 -32.45
N GLY A 517 -15.53 -17.06 -32.81
CA GLY A 517 -16.73 -16.23 -32.67
C GLY A 517 -17.03 -15.84 -31.21
N LEU A 518 -16.95 -16.79 -30.30
CA LEU A 518 -17.20 -16.55 -28.87
C LEU A 518 -16.19 -15.55 -28.27
N ILE A 519 -14.90 -15.68 -28.58
CA ILE A 519 -13.90 -14.76 -28.03
C ILE A 519 -14.03 -13.35 -28.64
N THR A 520 -14.39 -13.25 -29.94
CA THR A 520 -14.63 -11.95 -30.56
C THR A 520 -15.87 -11.26 -30.00
N VAL A 521 -16.96 -11.99 -29.78
CA VAL A 521 -18.18 -11.45 -29.14
C VAL A 521 -17.87 -10.99 -27.71
N TRP A 522 -17.11 -11.75 -26.93
CA TRP A 522 -16.65 -11.34 -25.61
C TRP A 522 -15.77 -10.07 -25.70
N GLY A 523 -14.80 -10.03 -26.59
CA GLY A 523 -13.92 -8.87 -26.77
C GLY A 523 -14.67 -7.60 -27.15
N ILE A 524 -15.62 -7.70 -28.07
CA ILE A 524 -16.51 -6.59 -28.47
C ILE A 524 -17.39 -6.18 -27.27
N GLY A 525 -17.96 -7.15 -26.56
CA GLY A 525 -18.77 -6.88 -25.37
C GLY A 525 -18.00 -6.13 -24.28
N VAL A 526 -16.78 -6.55 -24.00
CA VAL A 526 -15.88 -5.87 -23.05
C VAL A 526 -15.53 -4.47 -23.55
N ALA A 527 -15.22 -4.28 -24.84
CA ALA A 527 -14.90 -2.99 -25.41
C ALA A 527 -16.10 -2.01 -25.31
N LEU A 528 -17.31 -2.47 -25.64
CA LEU A 528 -18.53 -1.68 -25.50
C LEU A 528 -18.84 -1.32 -24.05
N LEU A 529 -18.74 -2.30 -23.14
CA LEU A 529 -18.92 -2.08 -21.70
C LEU A 529 -17.93 -1.05 -21.17
N SER A 530 -16.66 -1.18 -21.54
CA SER A 530 -15.56 -0.26 -21.19
C SER A 530 -15.87 1.17 -21.66
N LEU A 531 -16.31 1.31 -22.89
CA LEU A 531 -16.65 2.60 -23.48
C LEU A 531 -17.86 3.23 -22.79
N VAL A 532 -18.92 2.45 -22.55
CA VAL A 532 -20.14 2.93 -21.87
C VAL A 532 -19.82 3.39 -20.44
N ILE A 533 -19.09 2.57 -19.66
CA ILE A 533 -18.71 2.91 -18.28
C ILE A 533 -17.86 4.18 -18.27
N SER A 534 -16.86 4.26 -19.14
CA SER A 534 -15.96 5.42 -19.22
C SER A 534 -16.73 6.69 -19.56
N LEU A 535 -17.62 6.64 -20.55
CA LEU A 535 -18.44 7.79 -20.95
C LEU A 535 -19.42 8.22 -19.86
N LEU A 536 -20.12 7.28 -19.23
CA LEU A 536 -21.10 7.59 -18.17
C LEU A 536 -20.44 8.23 -16.95
N ILE A 537 -19.32 7.66 -16.50
CA ILE A 537 -18.62 8.16 -15.31
C ILE A 537 -17.96 9.51 -15.60
N CYS A 538 -17.32 9.67 -16.76
CA CYS A 538 -16.73 10.96 -17.16
C CYS A 538 -17.81 12.05 -17.34
N ARG A 539 -18.97 11.75 -17.91
CA ARG A 539 -20.10 12.72 -18.01
C ARG A 539 -20.59 13.14 -16.63
N LYS A 540 -20.82 12.21 -15.70
CA LYS A 540 -21.17 12.53 -14.31
C LYS A 540 -20.05 13.32 -13.61
N GLY A 541 -18.79 13.01 -13.89
CA GLY A 541 -17.66 13.78 -13.41
C GLY A 541 -17.67 15.24 -13.90
N VAL A 542 -17.95 15.47 -15.19
CA VAL A 542 -18.09 16.83 -15.75
C VAL A 542 -19.23 17.58 -15.07
N SER A 543 -20.42 16.97 -14.98
CA SER A 543 -21.58 17.62 -14.35
C SER A 543 -21.35 17.96 -12.86
N ALA A 544 -20.56 17.15 -12.14
CA ALA A 544 -20.18 17.44 -10.76
C ALA A 544 -19.22 18.63 -10.61
N LEU A 545 -18.45 18.95 -11.67
CA LEU A 545 -17.53 20.09 -11.70
C LEU A 545 -18.20 21.40 -12.13
N GLU A 546 -19.38 21.34 -12.76
CA GLU A 546 -20.17 22.51 -13.12
C GLU A 546 -20.69 23.20 -11.85
N PRO A 547 -20.79 24.53 -11.83
CA PRO A 547 -21.39 25.25 -10.70
C PRO A 547 -22.84 24.83 -10.52
N GLN A 548 -23.21 24.36 -9.34
CA GLN A 548 -24.59 24.19 -8.92
C GLN A 548 -25.22 25.55 -8.64
#